data_d0018bcc0815d8f361f29553e0e94be3
#
_entry.id   d0018bcc0815d8f361f29553e0e94be3
#
_cell.length_a   1.000
_cell.length_b   1.000
_cell.length_c   1.000
_cell.angle_alpha   90.00
_cell.angle_beta   90.00
_cell.angle_gamma   90.00
#
_symmetry.space_group_name_H-M   'P 1'
#
loop_
_entity.id
_entity.type
_entity.pdbx_description
1 polymer ?
#
loop_
_entity_poly.entity_id
_entity_poly.type
_entity_poly.pdbx_seq_one_letter_code
_entity_poly.pdbx_strand_id
1 'polypeptide(L)'
;MSTVTRIDNWSGGADNRNDRSRIIKSEEGSSFCEGVNIDVMACGRIISRSGFEKAVNLVTDGNTAVQIAGHKDHLMVLERQSAPTVCGKLIKQSLVNGLCSEISTVAHTVRMATCIHNDEMLISMSNGDAWRMKDGEVRQWGVPMSYQKPLATRTSTGNLEPGIYKYSMTFVNSLGEESGAVIVSQITLDAAHKGILFSSFSTPIPEGCKARMYVSPVNSSSMYLQREFTEYSDFQLMNVRANSLALDSKFMRSLPPAADILCSYKGVVLAARDNVVWVSQPMRIHLFDMATGFFQFPVRVTNMIGVEAGVFITTTSRTYLLSNPETIETSLREIYDVGAVANSAIRFKEDKVAWLTEYGQAIGTNEGGLELPHKDKYSPVVAQESAVAVIKNDGAEMIVTSMRQPLRRSTMTTSDYFDADVVAAVKSTASQTTVGMADEYEADTP
;
A
#
# COMPACT_ATOMS: atom_id res chain seq x y z
N MET A 1 15.55 -32.60 -49.90
CA MET A 1 14.26 -31.89 -49.74
C MET A 1 14.17 -31.42 -48.30
N SER A 2 14.21 -30.11 -48.09
CA SER A 2 13.95 -29.58 -46.76
C SER A 2 12.44 -29.59 -46.51
N THR A 3 11.98 -30.36 -45.55
CA THR A 3 10.61 -30.34 -45.09
C THR A 3 10.37 -29.02 -44.32
N VAL A 4 9.54 -28.17 -44.91
CA VAL A 4 9.09 -26.96 -44.24
C VAL A 4 8.00 -27.38 -43.24
N THR A 5 8.30 -27.28 -41.96
CA THR A 5 7.29 -27.51 -40.89
C THR A 5 6.56 -26.20 -40.63
N ARG A 6 5.27 -26.16 -40.92
CA ARG A 6 4.40 -25.03 -40.59
C ARG A 6 3.88 -25.23 -39.17
N ILE A 7 4.01 -24.22 -38.35
CA ILE A 7 3.51 -24.19 -36.95
C ILE A 7 2.33 -23.20 -36.93
N ASP A 8 1.14 -23.71 -36.65
CA ASP A 8 -0.10 -22.93 -36.66
C ASP A 8 -0.64 -22.65 -35.25
N ASN A 9 -0.07 -23.29 -34.23
CA ASN A 9 -0.50 -23.16 -32.84
C ASN A 9 0.68 -22.90 -31.91
N TRP A 10 0.72 -21.72 -31.31
CA TRP A 10 1.74 -21.26 -30.39
C TRP A 10 1.21 -21.14 -28.94
N SER A 11 0.16 -21.88 -28.61
CA SER A 11 -0.44 -21.85 -27.26
C SER A 11 0.50 -22.31 -26.15
N GLY A 12 1.61 -22.95 -26.47
CA GLY A 12 2.67 -23.28 -25.53
C GLY A 12 3.37 -22.06 -24.92
N GLY A 13 3.27 -20.89 -25.57
CA GLY A 13 3.84 -19.62 -25.08
C GLY A 13 5.38 -19.58 -25.15
N ALA A 14 5.96 -18.69 -24.36
CA ALA A 14 7.43 -18.56 -24.26
C ALA A 14 8.05 -19.68 -23.44
N ASP A 15 9.12 -20.26 -23.95
CA ASP A 15 9.90 -21.31 -23.27
C ASP A 15 11.40 -21.03 -23.52
N ASN A 16 12.07 -20.47 -22.54
CA ASN A 16 13.49 -20.14 -22.60
C ASN A 16 14.37 -21.09 -21.77
N ARG A 17 13.79 -22.13 -21.15
CA ARG A 17 14.51 -23.12 -20.34
C ARG A 17 14.77 -24.43 -21.07
N ASN A 18 13.88 -24.80 -21.98
CA ASN A 18 14.00 -26.07 -22.69
C ASN A 18 14.79 -25.96 -23.97
N ASP A 19 15.37 -27.09 -24.41
CA ASP A 19 16.06 -27.18 -25.68
C ASP A 19 15.05 -26.93 -26.84
N ARG A 20 15.50 -26.19 -27.86
CA ARG A 20 14.73 -25.86 -29.07
C ARG A 20 14.09 -27.07 -29.73
N SER A 21 14.70 -28.25 -29.66
CA SER A 21 14.12 -29.49 -30.20
C SER A 21 12.86 -29.96 -29.46
N ARG A 22 12.66 -29.57 -28.19
CA ARG A 22 11.50 -29.92 -27.37
C ARG A 22 10.37 -28.91 -27.50
N ILE A 23 10.68 -27.67 -27.81
CA ILE A 23 9.74 -26.57 -27.87
C ILE A 23 8.70 -26.75 -28.99
N ILE A 24 9.10 -27.37 -30.11
CA ILE A 24 8.28 -27.47 -31.35
C ILE A 24 7.26 -28.65 -31.30
N LYS A 25 7.30 -29.51 -30.28
CA LYS A 25 6.51 -30.75 -30.24
C LYS A 25 5.67 -30.96 -28.99
N SER A 26 5.20 -29.90 -28.34
CA SER A 26 4.36 -30.10 -27.17
C SER A 26 2.91 -30.45 -27.58
N GLU A 27 2.26 -31.38 -26.89
CA GLU A 27 0.86 -31.75 -27.10
C GLU A 27 -0.09 -30.55 -26.85
N GLU A 28 0.34 -29.58 -26.07
CA GLU A 28 -0.39 -28.37 -25.71
C GLU A 28 -0.21 -27.21 -26.71
N GLY A 29 0.53 -27.43 -27.81
CA GLY A 29 0.93 -26.42 -28.78
C GLY A 29 2.43 -26.15 -28.76
N SER A 30 2.93 -25.48 -29.81
CA SER A 30 4.34 -25.11 -29.90
C SER A 30 4.65 -23.93 -29.01
N SER A 31 5.87 -23.87 -28.49
CA SER A 31 6.43 -22.74 -27.75
C SER A 31 7.49 -22.02 -28.58
N PHE A 32 7.84 -20.79 -28.21
CA PHE A 32 8.92 -20.02 -28.83
C PHE A 32 9.93 -19.59 -27.75
N CYS A 33 11.22 -19.49 -28.12
CA CYS A 33 12.26 -19.11 -27.19
C CYS A 33 12.21 -17.62 -26.87
N GLU A 34 11.87 -16.82 -27.89
CA GLU A 34 11.93 -15.36 -27.86
C GLU A 34 10.86 -14.79 -28.77
N GLY A 35 10.29 -13.67 -28.39
CA GLY A 35 9.31 -12.93 -29.18
C GLY A 35 9.29 -11.47 -28.77
N VAL A 36 9.32 -10.61 -29.77
CA VAL A 36 9.35 -9.15 -29.60
C VAL A 36 8.10 -8.57 -30.22
N ASN A 37 7.40 -7.68 -29.50
CA ASN A 37 6.18 -7.01 -29.95
C ASN A 37 5.09 -7.95 -30.48
N ILE A 38 4.94 -9.12 -29.87
CA ILE A 38 3.91 -10.09 -30.24
C ILE A 38 3.04 -10.44 -29.05
N ASP A 39 1.77 -10.72 -29.33
CA ASP A 39 0.82 -11.29 -28.37
C ASP A 39 0.36 -12.66 -28.88
N VAL A 40 0.26 -13.62 -27.96
CA VAL A 40 -0.26 -14.95 -28.26
C VAL A 40 -1.72 -15.00 -27.83
N MET A 41 -2.61 -15.16 -28.80
CA MET A 41 -4.04 -15.26 -28.55
C MET A 41 -4.41 -16.63 -27.97
N ALA A 42 -5.55 -16.72 -27.30
CA ALA A 42 -6.04 -17.97 -26.70
C ALA A 42 -6.15 -19.14 -27.69
N CYS A 43 -6.32 -18.85 -28.98
CA CYS A 43 -6.31 -19.86 -30.04
C CYS A 43 -4.91 -20.27 -30.51
N GLY A 44 -3.85 -19.80 -29.89
CA GLY A 44 -2.46 -20.06 -30.27
C GLY A 44 -1.94 -19.23 -31.45
N ARG A 45 -2.72 -18.29 -31.96
CA ARG A 45 -2.29 -17.39 -33.04
C ARG A 45 -1.40 -16.29 -32.48
N ILE A 46 -0.30 -16.02 -33.16
CA ILE A 46 0.56 -14.87 -32.88
C ILE A 46 0.05 -13.66 -33.68
N ILE A 47 -0.08 -12.53 -33.01
CA ILE A 47 -0.40 -11.25 -33.63
C ILE A 47 0.64 -10.21 -33.20
N SER A 48 0.81 -9.16 -34.00
CA SER A 48 1.59 -8.00 -33.55
C SER A 48 0.88 -7.32 -32.39
N ARG A 49 1.62 -6.94 -31.36
CA ARG A 49 1.07 -6.17 -30.26
C ARG A 49 0.50 -4.85 -30.78
N SER A 50 -0.69 -4.50 -30.32
CA SER A 50 -1.28 -3.20 -30.63
C SER A 50 -0.43 -2.09 -30.00
N GLY A 51 -0.23 -0.99 -30.72
CA GLY A 51 0.44 0.19 -30.19
C GLY A 51 -0.33 0.81 -29.03
N PHE A 52 0.38 1.57 -28.21
CA PHE A 52 -0.23 2.35 -27.14
C PHE A 52 -0.55 3.76 -27.66
N GLU A 53 -1.76 4.22 -27.41
CA GLU A 53 -2.14 5.59 -27.68
C GLU A 53 -2.03 6.41 -26.40
N LYS A 54 -1.49 7.62 -26.51
CA LYS A 54 -1.35 8.54 -25.39
C LYS A 54 -2.73 9.06 -24.99
N ALA A 55 -3.28 8.57 -23.88
CA ALA A 55 -4.60 8.97 -23.41
C ALA A 55 -4.63 10.36 -22.78
N VAL A 56 -3.61 10.73 -21.99
CA VAL A 56 -3.58 11.98 -21.21
C VAL A 56 -2.15 12.46 -21.02
N ASN A 57 -1.93 13.79 -20.98
CA ASN A 57 -0.70 14.37 -20.46
C ASN A 57 -0.79 14.40 -18.92
N LEU A 58 -0.04 13.53 -18.25
CA LEU A 58 -0.06 13.39 -16.79
C LEU A 58 0.90 14.31 -16.05
N VAL A 59 1.76 15.02 -16.75
CA VAL A 59 2.92 15.69 -16.16
C VAL A 59 2.94 17.14 -16.60
N THR A 60 3.16 18.04 -15.64
CA THR A 60 3.50 19.44 -15.94
C THR A 60 4.88 19.50 -16.61
N ASP A 61 5.06 20.43 -17.52
CA ASP A 61 6.29 20.58 -18.30
C ASP A 61 7.55 20.51 -17.41
N GLY A 62 8.47 19.62 -17.74
CA GLY A 62 9.74 19.44 -17.04
C GLY A 62 9.70 18.48 -15.83
N ASN A 63 8.55 17.90 -15.50
CA ASN A 63 8.41 16.92 -14.41
C ASN A 63 8.32 15.48 -14.95
N THR A 64 8.58 14.53 -14.09
CA THR A 64 8.46 13.08 -14.41
C THR A 64 7.47 12.43 -13.45
N ALA A 65 6.45 11.78 -13.97
CA ALA A 65 5.57 10.91 -13.19
C ALA A 65 6.35 9.67 -12.73
N VAL A 66 6.35 9.41 -11.44
CA VAL A 66 7.09 8.30 -10.82
C VAL A 66 6.17 7.18 -10.39
N GLN A 67 5.02 7.54 -9.84
CA GLN A 67 3.98 6.59 -9.42
C GLN A 67 2.61 7.16 -9.80
N ILE A 68 1.73 6.27 -10.24
CA ILE A 68 0.37 6.60 -10.65
C ILE A 68 -0.57 5.57 -10.05
N ALA A 69 -1.68 6.05 -9.50
CA ALA A 69 -2.77 5.22 -9.03
C ALA A 69 -4.10 5.81 -9.48
N GLY A 70 -4.98 4.98 -10.02
CA GLY A 70 -6.29 5.40 -10.53
C GLY A 70 -7.43 4.86 -9.67
N HIS A 71 -8.47 5.66 -9.52
CA HIS A 71 -9.74 5.24 -8.96
C HIS A 71 -10.88 6.05 -9.59
N LYS A 72 -11.84 5.35 -10.21
CA LYS A 72 -12.91 5.98 -11.01
C LYS A 72 -12.31 6.96 -12.03
N ASP A 73 -12.81 8.17 -12.05
CA ASP A 73 -12.44 9.22 -13.01
C ASP A 73 -11.25 10.09 -12.54
N HIS A 74 -10.50 9.63 -11.55
CA HIS A 74 -9.40 10.40 -10.97
C HIS A 74 -8.11 9.58 -10.90
N LEU A 75 -7.00 10.27 -11.14
CA LEU A 75 -5.65 9.75 -10.95
C LEU A 75 -4.97 10.52 -9.82
N MET A 76 -4.24 9.78 -8.98
CA MET A 76 -3.25 10.33 -8.08
C MET A 76 -1.87 10.07 -8.67
N VAL A 77 -1.12 11.13 -8.90
CA VAL A 77 0.18 11.09 -9.56
C VAL A 77 1.21 11.67 -8.62
N LEU A 78 2.26 10.90 -8.38
CA LEU A 78 3.47 11.40 -7.72
C LEU A 78 4.46 11.83 -8.80
N GLU A 79 4.64 13.13 -8.94
CA GLU A 79 5.62 13.73 -9.85
C GLU A 79 6.93 14.05 -9.14
N ARG A 80 8.02 14.02 -9.88
CA ARG A 80 9.32 14.55 -9.47
C ARG A 80 9.72 15.68 -10.41
N GLN A 81 10.12 16.80 -9.82
CA GLN A 81 10.68 17.92 -10.57
C GLN A 81 12.15 17.66 -10.91
N SER A 82 12.51 18.02 -12.13
CA SER A 82 13.91 18.08 -12.55
C SER A 82 14.63 19.28 -11.90
N ALA A 83 15.97 19.22 -11.85
CA ALA A 83 16.76 20.33 -11.34
C ALA A 83 16.32 21.70 -11.92
N PRO A 84 16.41 22.82 -11.18
CA PRO A 84 17.14 23.01 -9.93
C PRO A 84 16.34 22.69 -8.65
N THR A 85 15.04 22.55 -8.72
CA THR A 85 14.17 22.34 -7.57
C THR A 85 13.92 20.84 -7.38
N VAL A 86 14.73 20.17 -6.54
CA VAL A 86 14.61 18.73 -6.29
C VAL A 86 13.50 18.47 -5.28
N CYS A 87 12.26 18.54 -5.71
CA CYS A 87 11.10 18.17 -4.88
C CYS A 87 10.17 17.21 -5.63
N GLY A 88 9.27 16.57 -4.90
CA GLY A 88 8.16 15.81 -5.44
C GLY A 88 6.84 16.57 -5.23
N LYS A 89 5.84 16.24 -6.02
CA LYS A 89 4.48 16.75 -5.87
C LYS A 89 3.48 15.62 -5.95
N LEU A 90 2.55 15.59 -5.02
CA LEU A 90 1.36 14.75 -5.11
C LEU A 90 0.26 15.55 -5.81
N ILE A 91 -0.18 15.07 -6.95
CA ILE A 91 -1.16 15.72 -7.81
C ILE A 91 -2.38 14.84 -7.98
N LYS A 92 -3.56 15.43 -7.88
CA LYS A 92 -4.81 14.82 -8.33
C LYS A 92 -5.14 15.32 -9.73
N GLN A 93 -5.43 14.41 -10.63
CA GLN A 93 -5.89 14.71 -11.99
C GLN A 93 -7.26 14.09 -12.25
N SER A 94 -8.18 14.87 -12.79
CA SER A 94 -9.47 14.36 -13.28
C SER A 94 -9.32 13.89 -14.72
N LEU A 95 -9.81 12.69 -15.02
CA LEU A 95 -9.85 12.13 -16.36
C LEU A 95 -11.01 12.70 -17.21
N VAL A 96 -12.03 13.26 -16.56
CA VAL A 96 -13.20 13.83 -17.23
C VAL A 96 -12.90 15.19 -17.86
N ASN A 97 -12.24 16.06 -17.14
CA ASN A 97 -11.98 17.45 -17.57
C ASN A 97 -10.51 17.81 -17.67
N GLY A 98 -9.61 16.87 -17.36
CA GLY A 98 -8.17 17.07 -17.41
C GLY A 98 -7.59 18.00 -16.32
N LEU A 99 -8.43 18.49 -15.40
CA LEU A 99 -7.99 19.42 -14.36
C LEU A 99 -7.04 18.74 -13.37
N CYS A 100 -5.92 19.43 -13.12
CA CYS A 100 -4.92 19.02 -12.14
C CYS A 100 -5.00 19.92 -10.91
N SER A 101 -4.88 19.33 -9.73
CA SER A 101 -4.75 20.03 -8.47
C SER A 101 -3.60 19.46 -7.64
N GLU A 102 -2.71 20.31 -7.18
CA GLU A 102 -1.65 19.93 -6.25
C GLU A 102 -2.27 19.67 -4.86
N ILE A 103 -1.92 18.54 -4.26
CA ILE A 103 -2.35 18.15 -2.92
C ILE A 103 -1.26 18.45 -1.90
N SER A 104 -0.02 18.11 -2.22
CA SER A 104 1.12 18.29 -1.31
C SER A 104 2.43 18.34 -2.07
N THR A 105 3.36 19.17 -1.59
CA THR A 105 4.76 19.11 -1.99
C THR A 105 5.51 18.20 -1.01
N VAL A 106 6.31 17.29 -1.53
CA VAL A 106 7.02 16.27 -0.76
C VAL A 106 8.49 16.21 -1.13
N ALA A 107 9.31 15.57 -0.31
CA ALA A 107 10.71 15.35 -0.66
C ALA A 107 10.84 14.42 -1.88
N HIS A 108 11.88 14.62 -2.68
CA HIS A 108 12.14 13.86 -3.92
C HIS A 108 12.20 12.33 -3.72
N THR A 109 12.57 11.87 -2.54
CA THR A 109 12.71 10.43 -2.20
C THR A 109 11.42 9.77 -1.73
N VAL A 110 10.35 10.55 -1.54
CA VAL A 110 9.07 10.03 -1.04
C VAL A 110 8.44 9.08 -2.07
N ARG A 111 7.86 7.98 -1.57
CA ARG A 111 7.09 7.00 -2.33
C ARG A 111 5.64 7.05 -1.89
N MET A 112 4.75 6.65 -2.77
CA MET A 112 3.31 6.57 -2.55
C MET A 112 2.87 5.11 -2.55
N ALA A 113 2.10 4.71 -1.56
CA ALA A 113 1.38 3.45 -1.52
C ALA A 113 -0.12 3.72 -1.54
N THR A 114 -0.88 2.93 -2.29
CA THR A 114 -2.32 3.11 -2.42
C THR A 114 -3.07 1.80 -2.30
N CYS A 115 -4.30 1.86 -1.80
CA CYS A 115 -5.28 0.79 -1.92
C CYS A 115 -6.69 1.36 -1.99
N ILE A 116 -7.63 0.57 -2.49
CA ILE A 116 -9.05 0.92 -2.50
C ILE A 116 -9.73 0.24 -1.32
N HIS A 117 -10.45 1.00 -0.52
CA HIS A 117 -11.23 0.51 0.62
C HIS A 117 -12.62 1.18 0.61
N ASN A 118 -13.68 0.36 0.53
CA ASN A 118 -15.06 0.85 0.55
C ASN A 118 -15.30 2.05 -0.39
N ASP A 119 -14.83 1.91 -1.64
CA ASP A 119 -14.98 2.92 -2.69
C ASP A 119 -14.23 4.24 -2.44
N GLU A 120 -13.28 4.23 -1.52
CA GLU A 120 -12.32 5.31 -1.29
C GLU A 120 -10.89 4.86 -1.63
N MET A 121 -10.11 5.72 -2.26
CA MET A 121 -8.67 5.49 -2.42
C MET A 121 -7.95 5.98 -1.17
N LEU A 122 -7.25 5.08 -0.51
CA LEU A 122 -6.35 5.40 0.60
C LEU A 122 -4.93 5.54 0.08
N ILE A 123 -4.24 6.55 0.56
CA ILE A 123 -2.89 6.92 0.11
C ILE A 123 -2.02 7.10 1.34
N SER A 124 -0.91 6.39 1.41
CA SER A 124 0.14 6.57 2.40
C SER A 124 1.43 6.98 1.71
N MET A 125 2.09 7.99 2.26
CA MET A 125 3.37 8.46 1.78
C MET A 125 4.48 7.97 2.72
N SER A 126 5.64 7.66 2.16
CA SER A 126 6.77 7.15 2.96
C SER A 126 7.35 8.15 3.96
N ASN A 127 6.98 9.43 3.88
CA ASN A 127 7.28 10.47 4.87
C ASN A 127 6.30 10.51 6.06
N GLY A 128 5.19 9.76 5.99
CA GLY A 128 4.16 9.68 7.02
C GLY A 128 2.90 10.48 6.74
N ASP A 129 2.85 11.27 5.66
CA ASP A 129 1.62 11.89 5.22
C ASP A 129 0.65 10.85 4.71
N ALA A 130 -0.64 11.04 4.97
CA ALA A 130 -1.67 10.12 4.54
C ALA A 130 -2.93 10.84 4.11
N TRP A 131 -3.50 10.40 3.00
CA TRP A 131 -4.64 11.01 2.36
C TRP A 131 -5.69 9.96 2.02
N ARG A 132 -6.92 10.40 1.88
CA ARG A 132 -8.03 9.60 1.35
C ARG A 132 -8.77 10.39 0.30
N MET A 133 -9.15 9.74 -0.78
CA MET A 133 -9.90 10.36 -1.87
C MET A 133 -11.22 9.60 -2.08
N LYS A 134 -12.32 10.34 -2.06
CA LYS A 134 -13.66 9.85 -2.39
C LYS A 134 -14.32 10.83 -3.35
N ASP A 135 -14.85 10.32 -4.46
CA ASP A 135 -15.56 11.11 -5.49
C ASP A 135 -14.80 12.40 -5.90
N GLY A 136 -13.47 12.32 -5.96
CA GLY A 136 -12.58 13.43 -6.30
C GLY A 136 -12.28 14.41 -5.17
N GLU A 137 -12.88 14.27 -4.00
CA GLU A 137 -12.53 15.04 -2.81
C GLU A 137 -11.36 14.37 -2.08
N VAL A 138 -10.29 15.13 -1.81
CA VAL A 138 -9.11 14.64 -1.09
C VAL A 138 -9.06 15.26 0.29
N ARG A 139 -8.91 14.42 1.31
CA ARG A 139 -8.81 14.84 2.72
C ARG A 139 -7.74 14.01 3.43
N GLN A 140 -7.33 14.44 4.60
CA GLN A 140 -6.40 13.69 5.43
C GLN A 140 -7.00 12.35 5.84
N TRP A 141 -6.22 11.27 5.76
CA TRP A 141 -6.60 9.96 6.30
C TRP A 141 -6.13 9.86 7.74
N GLY A 142 -7.10 9.76 8.64
CA GLY A 142 -6.90 9.72 10.07
C GLY A 142 -7.09 11.09 10.75
N VAL A 143 -6.83 11.13 12.03
CA VAL A 143 -7.03 12.29 12.90
C VAL A 143 -5.72 12.61 13.60
N PRO A 144 -5.26 13.86 13.63
CA PRO A 144 -4.06 14.24 14.37
C PRO A 144 -4.15 13.78 15.82
N MET A 145 -3.05 13.25 16.36
CA MET A 145 -3.02 12.80 17.75
C MET A 145 -2.92 14.00 18.70
N SER A 146 -3.63 13.93 19.84
CA SER A 146 -3.53 14.94 20.87
C SER A 146 -2.34 14.63 21.79
N TYR A 147 -1.34 15.52 21.79
CA TYR A 147 -0.26 15.53 22.76
C TYR A 147 -0.54 16.47 23.92
N GLN A 148 -1.78 16.88 24.09
CA GLN A 148 -2.23 17.82 25.09
C GLN A 148 -2.15 17.22 26.49
N LYS A 149 -1.51 17.95 27.40
CA LYS A 149 -1.45 17.65 28.81
C LYS A 149 -1.93 18.88 29.57
N PRO A 150 -3.26 19.09 29.75
CA PRO A 150 -3.76 20.23 30.49
C PRO A 150 -3.25 20.21 31.93
N LEU A 151 -3.07 21.39 32.51
CA LEU A 151 -2.75 21.52 33.92
C LEU A 151 -3.97 21.09 34.73
N ALA A 152 -3.81 20.08 35.58
CA ALA A 152 -4.84 19.62 36.48
C ALA A 152 -4.54 20.13 37.90
N THR A 153 -5.42 20.97 38.44
CA THR A 153 -5.28 21.57 39.78
C THR A 153 -6.38 21.04 40.68
N ARG A 154 -6.04 20.72 41.91
CA ARG A 154 -6.99 20.26 42.96
C ARG A 154 -7.86 21.43 43.39
N THR A 155 -9.16 21.19 43.58
CA THR A 155 -10.11 22.18 44.08
C THR A 155 -10.88 21.61 45.26
N SER A 156 -11.31 22.46 46.20
CA SER A 156 -12.12 22.05 47.35
C SER A 156 -13.58 21.85 46.97
N THR A 157 -14.00 22.36 45.81
CA THR A 157 -15.38 22.31 45.33
C THR A 157 -15.59 21.08 44.45
N GLY A 158 -16.58 20.24 44.77
CA GLY A 158 -16.93 19.04 44.03
C GLY A 158 -17.38 17.90 44.93
N ASN A 159 -17.59 16.71 44.33
CA ASN A 159 -18.01 15.50 45.03
C ASN A 159 -17.13 14.30 44.67
N LEU A 160 -15.89 14.56 44.22
CA LEU A 160 -14.93 13.50 43.90
C LEU A 160 -14.39 12.89 45.23
N GLU A 161 -14.21 11.57 45.20
CA GLU A 161 -13.62 10.83 46.31
C GLU A 161 -12.07 10.97 46.33
N PRO A 162 -11.44 10.85 47.49
CA PRO A 162 -9.96 10.80 47.58
C PRO A 162 -9.40 9.60 46.81
N GLY A 163 -8.36 9.80 46.02
CA GLY A 163 -7.70 8.76 45.25
C GLY A 163 -7.10 9.28 43.95
N ILE A 164 -6.73 8.36 43.04
CA ILE A 164 -6.03 8.64 41.80
C ILE A 164 -7.06 8.72 40.68
N TYR A 165 -7.00 9.81 39.90
CA TYR A 165 -7.77 10.04 38.68
C TYR A 165 -6.83 10.12 37.50
N LYS A 166 -7.06 9.30 36.48
CA LYS A 166 -6.34 9.34 35.19
C LYS A 166 -7.14 10.18 34.21
N TYR A 167 -6.45 10.93 33.36
CA TYR A 167 -7.09 11.72 32.31
C TYR A 167 -6.28 11.73 31.04
N SER A 168 -6.99 11.91 29.92
CA SER A 168 -6.42 11.96 28.57
C SER A 168 -7.28 12.81 27.65
N MET A 169 -6.72 13.25 26.54
CA MET A 169 -7.43 13.99 25.51
C MET A 169 -7.24 13.36 24.15
N THR A 170 -8.31 13.42 23.36
CA THR A 170 -8.35 13.01 21.96
C THR A 170 -8.90 14.12 21.08
N PHE A 171 -8.72 13.99 19.76
CA PHE A 171 -9.43 14.82 18.78
C PHE A 171 -10.43 13.95 18.02
N VAL A 172 -11.51 14.56 17.56
CA VAL A 172 -12.55 13.94 16.72
C VAL A 172 -12.79 14.83 15.53
N ASN A 173 -12.73 14.26 14.33
CA ASN A 173 -13.01 14.98 13.09
C ASN A 173 -14.52 15.07 12.79
N SER A 174 -14.90 15.77 11.73
CA SER A 174 -16.29 15.92 11.28
C SER A 174 -16.96 14.60 10.85
N LEU A 175 -16.19 13.53 10.61
CA LEU A 175 -16.67 12.20 10.27
C LEU A 175 -16.95 11.32 11.49
N GLY A 176 -16.65 11.83 12.69
CA GLY A 176 -16.76 11.07 13.93
C GLY A 176 -15.59 10.14 14.20
N GLU A 177 -14.52 10.19 13.36
CA GLU A 177 -13.29 9.44 13.61
C GLU A 177 -12.54 10.08 14.78
N GLU A 178 -12.15 9.27 15.76
CA GLU A 178 -11.48 9.72 16.97
C GLU A 178 -10.01 9.32 16.99
N SER A 179 -9.17 10.23 17.43
CA SER A 179 -7.73 10.00 17.55
C SER A 179 -7.41 9.01 18.66
N GLY A 180 -6.23 8.42 18.59
CA GLY A 180 -5.67 7.69 19.72
C GLY A 180 -5.34 8.61 20.90
N ALA A 181 -5.49 8.10 22.11
CA ALA A 181 -5.07 8.76 23.33
C ALA A 181 -3.64 8.40 23.66
N VAL A 182 -2.71 9.29 23.31
CA VAL A 182 -1.25 9.03 23.45
C VAL A 182 -0.76 9.31 24.85
N ILE A 183 -1.24 10.41 25.46
CA ILE A 183 -0.80 10.85 26.79
C ILE A 183 -1.88 10.53 27.81
N VAL A 184 -1.53 9.71 28.78
CA VAL A 184 -2.34 9.47 29.97
C VAL A 184 -1.65 10.11 31.16
N SER A 185 -2.29 11.11 31.74
CA SER A 185 -1.82 11.80 32.95
C SER A 185 -2.63 11.39 34.16
N GLN A 186 -2.14 11.69 35.35
CA GLN A 186 -2.87 11.41 36.57
C GLN A 186 -2.76 12.54 37.58
N ILE A 187 -3.77 12.66 38.45
CA ILE A 187 -3.83 13.53 39.59
C ILE A 187 -4.35 12.76 40.79
N THR A 188 -3.77 13.01 41.98
CA THR A 188 -4.23 12.38 43.23
C THR A 188 -4.99 13.42 44.05
N LEU A 189 -6.20 13.11 44.45
CA LEU A 189 -6.97 13.90 45.40
C LEU A 189 -6.82 13.34 46.83
N ASP A 190 -6.80 14.23 47.80
CA ASP A 190 -6.90 13.93 49.24
C ASP A 190 -8.31 14.30 49.75
N ALA A 191 -8.56 14.07 51.01
CA ALA A 191 -9.87 14.34 51.64
C ALA A 191 -10.27 15.83 51.64
N ALA A 192 -9.32 16.76 51.51
CA ALA A 192 -9.56 18.19 51.49
C ALA A 192 -9.99 18.70 50.09
N HIS A 193 -9.65 17.92 49.03
CA HIS A 193 -9.89 18.31 47.64
C HIS A 193 -10.94 17.38 46.98
N LYS A 194 -12.04 17.95 46.54
CA LYS A 194 -13.20 17.23 46.00
C LYS A 194 -13.50 17.51 44.55
N GLY A 195 -12.61 18.21 43.85
CA GLY A 195 -12.75 18.53 42.42
C GLY A 195 -11.40 18.71 41.73
N ILE A 196 -11.43 18.77 40.42
CA ILE A 196 -10.26 18.97 39.57
C ILE A 196 -10.58 20.10 38.58
N LEU A 197 -9.74 21.13 38.55
CA LEU A 197 -9.75 22.17 37.53
C LEU A 197 -8.72 21.84 36.46
N PHE A 198 -9.15 21.71 35.22
CA PHE A 198 -8.31 21.59 34.05
C PHE A 198 -8.18 22.92 33.35
N SER A 199 -6.95 23.39 33.12
CA SER A 199 -6.62 24.66 32.51
C SER A 199 -5.35 24.58 31.67
N SER A 200 -4.93 25.69 31.08
CA SER A 200 -3.66 25.78 30.34
C SER A 200 -3.55 24.77 29.19
N PHE A 201 -4.49 24.82 28.29
CA PHE A 201 -4.44 24.03 27.05
C PHE A 201 -3.47 24.68 26.06
N SER A 202 -2.35 24.04 25.75
CA SER A 202 -1.24 24.60 25.01
C SER A 202 -1.28 24.36 23.50
N THR A 203 -1.94 23.27 23.07
CA THR A 203 -1.99 22.88 21.66
C THR A 203 -3.37 23.24 21.08
N PRO A 204 -3.48 23.99 19.98
CA PRO A 204 -4.78 24.33 19.40
C PRO A 204 -5.52 23.07 18.94
N ILE A 205 -6.85 23.15 18.89
CA ILE A 205 -7.68 22.13 18.27
C ILE A 205 -7.45 22.21 16.76
N PRO A 206 -7.11 21.10 16.07
CA PRO A 206 -6.96 21.11 14.63
C PRO A 206 -8.23 21.55 13.92
N GLU A 207 -8.09 22.21 12.77
CA GLU A 207 -9.21 22.65 11.96
C GLU A 207 -10.15 21.49 11.62
N GLY A 208 -11.45 21.71 11.73
CA GLY A 208 -12.47 20.67 11.49
C GLY A 208 -12.59 19.61 12.57
N CYS A 209 -11.84 19.72 13.67
CA CYS A 209 -11.90 18.79 14.80
C CYS A 209 -12.55 19.40 16.04
N LYS A 210 -12.97 18.52 16.95
CA LYS A 210 -13.29 18.82 18.34
C LYS A 210 -12.31 18.10 19.25
N ALA A 211 -12.05 18.64 20.43
CA ALA A 211 -11.28 17.93 21.46
C ALA A 211 -12.22 17.26 22.44
N ARG A 212 -11.87 16.05 22.88
CA ARG A 212 -12.58 15.27 23.90
C ARG A 212 -11.68 15.05 25.10
N MET A 213 -12.22 15.28 26.28
CA MET A 213 -11.55 15.02 27.53
C MET A 213 -12.15 13.82 28.24
N TYR A 214 -11.31 12.85 28.55
CA TYR A 214 -11.66 11.64 29.24
C TYR A 214 -11.02 11.62 30.64
N VAL A 215 -11.79 11.22 31.64
CA VAL A 215 -11.33 11.07 33.02
C VAL A 215 -11.79 9.74 33.59
N SER A 216 -10.97 9.09 34.39
CA SER A 216 -11.31 7.84 35.06
C SER A 216 -12.12 8.09 36.32
N PRO A 217 -12.97 7.16 36.75
CA PRO A 217 -13.38 7.06 38.15
C PRO A 217 -12.18 6.90 39.08
N VAL A 218 -12.40 7.08 40.37
CA VAL A 218 -11.36 6.93 41.38
C VAL A 218 -10.66 5.55 41.31
N ASN A 219 -9.35 5.55 41.26
CA ASN A 219 -8.51 4.35 41.19
C ASN A 219 -8.78 3.40 40.02
N SER A 220 -9.47 3.87 38.96
CA SER A 220 -9.79 3.08 37.78
C SER A 220 -8.75 3.25 36.67
N SER A 221 -8.67 2.24 35.78
CA SER A 221 -7.92 2.33 34.53
C SER A 221 -8.77 2.74 33.33
N SER A 222 -10.09 2.56 33.41
CA SER A 222 -11.04 2.95 32.38
C SER A 222 -11.33 4.45 32.49
N MET A 223 -11.35 5.14 31.36
CA MET A 223 -11.63 6.57 31.28
C MET A 223 -12.90 6.81 30.47
N TYR A 224 -13.68 7.81 30.85
CA TYR A 224 -14.98 8.14 30.27
C TYR A 224 -15.02 9.60 29.85
N LEU A 225 -15.74 9.89 28.79
CA LEU A 225 -15.90 11.24 28.24
C LEU A 225 -16.58 12.15 29.25
N GLN A 226 -15.90 13.25 29.60
CA GLN A 226 -16.42 14.26 30.52
C GLN A 226 -16.82 15.55 29.80
N ARG A 227 -16.05 15.94 28.77
CA ARG A 227 -16.25 17.20 28.05
C ARG A 227 -15.81 17.08 26.60
N GLU A 228 -16.58 17.72 25.70
CA GLU A 228 -16.16 18.06 24.34
C GLU A 228 -15.88 19.58 24.27
N PHE A 229 -14.85 19.94 23.51
CA PHE A 229 -14.43 21.30 23.26
C PHE A 229 -14.41 21.58 21.75
N THR A 230 -15.05 22.66 21.33
CA THR A 230 -14.84 23.27 20.02
C THR A 230 -13.73 24.33 20.12
N GLU A 231 -13.66 25.01 21.26
CA GLU A 231 -12.59 25.90 21.70
C GLU A 231 -12.24 25.57 23.15
N TYR A 232 -10.98 25.65 23.49
CA TYR A 232 -10.55 25.37 24.84
C TYR A 232 -11.00 26.42 25.83
N SER A 233 -11.51 25.98 26.95
CA SER A 233 -11.85 26.78 28.11
C SER A 233 -11.55 25.99 29.38
N ASP A 234 -11.29 26.68 30.47
CA ASP A 234 -11.11 26.04 31.75
C ASP A 234 -12.32 25.16 32.09
N PHE A 235 -12.07 23.99 32.61
CA PHE A 235 -13.09 22.98 32.89
C PHE A 235 -12.92 22.45 34.31
N GLN A 236 -13.93 22.70 35.15
CA GLN A 236 -13.99 22.15 36.50
C GLN A 236 -14.78 20.84 36.49
N LEU A 237 -14.11 19.76 36.88
CA LEU A 237 -14.72 18.45 37.10
C LEU A 237 -15.16 18.32 38.56
N MET A 238 -16.46 18.22 38.78
CA MET A 238 -17.06 18.03 40.13
C MET A 238 -17.50 16.59 40.35
N ASN A 239 -17.87 15.87 39.30
CA ASN A 239 -18.28 14.46 39.32
C ASN A 239 -17.79 13.76 38.05
N VAL A 240 -17.45 12.48 38.11
CA VAL A 240 -17.13 11.66 36.94
C VAL A 240 -18.41 10.98 36.43
N ARG A 241 -18.69 11.16 35.15
CA ARG A 241 -19.78 10.47 34.44
C ARG A 241 -19.26 9.11 33.92
N ALA A 242 -19.37 8.07 34.74
CA ALA A 242 -18.88 6.72 34.39
C ALA A 242 -19.79 5.96 33.39
N ASN A 243 -20.97 6.51 33.05
CA ASN A 243 -21.93 5.99 32.07
C ASN A 243 -21.82 6.65 30.69
N SER A 244 -20.84 7.52 30.49
CA SER A 244 -20.58 8.17 29.21
C SER A 244 -19.69 7.29 28.31
N LEU A 245 -19.33 7.80 27.10
CA LEU A 245 -18.48 7.10 26.15
C LEU A 245 -17.14 6.71 26.81
N ALA A 246 -16.81 5.44 26.78
CA ALA A 246 -15.52 4.94 27.25
C ALA A 246 -14.44 5.18 26.22
N LEU A 247 -13.22 5.49 26.68
CA LEU A 247 -12.03 5.61 25.85
C LEU A 247 -11.47 4.24 25.51
N ASP A 248 -11.60 3.81 24.26
CA ASP A 248 -11.11 2.52 23.75
C ASP A 248 -9.88 2.63 22.85
N SER A 249 -9.51 3.84 22.42
CA SER A 249 -8.36 4.13 21.55
C SER A 249 -7.06 4.44 22.30
N LYS A 250 -6.95 3.97 23.54
CA LYS A 250 -5.79 4.25 24.40
C LYS A 250 -4.51 3.66 23.81
N PHE A 251 -3.48 4.49 23.68
CA PHE A 251 -2.17 4.16 23.10
C PHE A 251 -2.18 3.74 21.63
N MET A 252 -3.31 3.91 20.94
CA MET A 252 -3.36 3.68 19.51
C MET A 252 -2.85 4.89 18.73
N ARG A 253 -2.26 4.63 17.58
CA ARG A 253 -1.92 5.67 16.61
C ARG A 253 -3.11 5.91 15.69
N SER A 254 -3.51 7.16 15.51
CA SER A 254 -4.67 7.56 14.67
C SER A 254 -4.29 8.11 13.30
N LEU A 255 -3.01 8.20 12.99
CA LEU A 255 -2.50 8.38 11.64
C LEU A 255 -1.93 7.03 11.20
N PRO A 256 -2.19 6.58 9.97
CA PRO A 256 -1.61 5.34 9.49
C PRO A 256 -0.09 5.42 9.55
N PRO A 257 0.61 4.30 9.79
CA PRO A 257 2.06 4.28 9.68
C PRO A 257 2.47 4.61 8.25
N ALA A 258 3.61 5.27 8.09
CA ALA A 258 4.21 5.43 6.79
C ALA A 258 4.39 4.06 6.13
N ALA A 259 3.84 3.86 4.94
CA ALA A 259 3.84 2.58 4.28
C ALA A 259 4.41 2.66 2.87
N ASP A 260 5.07 1.59 2.45
CA ASP A 260 5.51 1.37 1.07
C ASP A 260 4.46 0.56 0.29
N ILE A 261 3.62 -0.21 1.00
CA ILE A 261 2.56 -1.04 0.42
C ILE A 261 1.33 -0.97 1.31
N LEU A 262 0.17 -0.82 0.69
CA LEU A 262 -1.14 -0.88 1.34
C LEU A 262 -1.99 -2.02 0.76
N CYS A 263 -2.78 -2.65 1.61
CA CYS A 263 -3.75 -3.65 1.20
C CYS A 263 -5.04 -3.51 2.02
N SER A 264 -6.18 -3.49 1.35
CA SER A 264 -7.49 -3.51 2.00
C SER A 264 -8.02 -4.93 2.07
N TYR A 265 -8.54 -5.34 3.22
CA TYR A 265 -9.11 -6.66 3.43
C TYR A 265 -10.22 -6.65 4.48
N LYS A 266 -11.44 -7.09 4.14
CA LYS A 266 -12.59 -7.32 5.05
C LYS A 266 -12.72 -6.31 6.21
N GLY A 267 -12.68 -5.01 5.92
CA GLY A 267 -12.90 -3.96 6.95
C GLY A 267 -11.64 -3.57 7.72
N VAL A 268 -10.46 -4.11 7.38
CA VAL A 268 -9.15 -3.66 7.87
C VAL A 268 -8.27 -3.20 6.72
N VAL A 269 -7.27 -2.39 7.05
CA VAL A 269 -6.21 -1.98 6.14
C VAL A 269 -4.87 -2.45 6.70
N LEU A 270 -4.11 -3.12 5.86
CA LEU A 270 -2.75 -3.53 6.16
C LEU A 270 -1.78 -2.52 5.54
N ALA A 271 -0.81 -2.09 6.32
CA ALA A 271 0.22 -1.14 5.92
C ALA A 271 1.60 -1.76 6.14
N ALA A 272 2.36 -1.97 5.07
CA ALA A 272 3.70 -2.54 5.15
C ALA A 272 4.79 -1.52 4.92
N ARG A 273 5.84 -1.59 5.73
CA ARG A 273 7.11 -0.89 5.53
C ARG A 273 8.25 -1.80 5.91
N ASP A 274 9.24 -1.88 5.04
CA ASP A 274 10.37 -2.81 5.18
C ASP A 274 9.89 -4.24 5.45
N ASN A 275 10.13 -4.79 6.62
CA ASN A 275 9.76 -6.15 7.02
C ASN A 275 8.60 -6.21 8.03
N VAL A 276 7.90 -5.11 8.24
CA VAL A 276 6.79 -5.03 9.21
C VAL A 276 5.48 -4.70 8.50
N VAL A 277 4.44 -5.41 8.86
CA VAL A 277 3.06 -5.18 8.42
C VAL A 277 2.21 -4.83 9.63
N TRP A 278 1.64 -3.63 9.68
CA TRP A 278 0.64 -3.22 10.67
C TRP A 278 -0.75 -3.45 10.15
N VAL A 279 -1.64 -3.83 11.05
CA VAL A 279 -3.07 -4.03 10.76
C VAL A 279 -3.88 -2.97 11.50
N SER A 280 -4.78 -2.30 10.80
CA SER A 280 -5.69 -1.33 11.42
C SER A 280 -6.71 -2.04 12.33
N GLN A 281 -7.34 -1.29 13.20
CA GLN A 281 -8.50 -1.78 13.94
C GLN A 281 -9.66 -2.09 12.97
N PRO A 282 -10.41 -3.17 13.20
CA PRO A 282 -11.58 -3.50 12.39
C PRO A 282 -12.57 -2.34 12.35
N MET A 283 -13.04 -1.98 11.15
CA MET A 283 -13.96 -0.88 10.86
C MET A 283 -13.47 0.52 11.28
N ARG A 284 -12.26 0.63 11.84
CA ARG A 284 -11.60 1.88 12.21
C ARG A 284 -10.23 1.96 11.55
N ILE A 285 -10.26 2.04 10.23
CA ILE A 285 -9.07 1.96 9.37
C ILE A 285 -8.02 3.06 9.62
N HIS A 286 -8.34 4.07 10.40
CA HIS A 286 -7.44 5.14 10.82
C HIS A 286 -6.71 4.84 12.14
N LEU A 287 -7.09 3.79 12.89
CA LEU A 287 -6.49 3.42 14.17
C LEU A 287 -5.58 2.20 14.02
N PHE A 288 -4.36 2.31 14.51
CA PHE A 288 -3.36 1.25 14.49
C PHE A 288 -2.78 1.04 15.90
N ASP A 289 -2.80 -0.20 16.37
CA ASP A 289 -2.05 -0.58 17.57
C ASP A 289 -0.59 -0.87 17.17
N MET A 290 0.29 0.09 17.44
CA MET A 290 1.70 -0.03 17.07
C MET A 290 2.48 -0.98 17.95
N ALA A 291 1.92 -1.38 19.09
CA ALA A 291 2.60 -2.24 20.07
C ALA A 291 2.33 -3.73 19.85
N THR A 292 1.09 -4.08 19.44
CA THR A 292 0.66 -5.48 19.32
C THR A 292 0.03 -5.81 17.97
N GLY A 293 -0.44 -4.80 17.22
CA GLY A 293 -1.17 -4.97 15.95
C GLY A 293 -0.24 -5.07 14.73
N PHE A 294 0.85 -5.85 14.80
CA PHE A 294 1.78 -5.98 13.69
C PHE A 294 2.33 -7.41 13.53
N PHE A 295 2.79 -7.69 12.31
CA PHE A 295 3.53 -8.90 11.96
C PHE A 295 4.90 -8.51 11.43
N GLN A 296 5.94 -9.21 11.93
CA GLN A 296 7.31 -8.99 11.49
C GLN A 296 7.79 -10.18 10.66
N PHE A 297 8.38 -9.90 9.51
CA PHE A 297 8.92 -10.88 8.57
C PHE A 297 10.45 -10.91 8.64
N PRO A 298 11.10 -12.03 8.24
CA PRO A 298 12.56 -12.12 8.24
C PRO A 298 13.24 -11.13 7.30
N VAL A 299 12.58 -10.77 6.20
CA VAL A 299 13.10 -9.89 5.14
C VAL A 299 12.00 -8.96 4.64
N ARG A 300 12.37 -7.98 3.83
CA ARG A 300 11.47 -6.96 3.30
C ARG A 300 10.25 -7.55 2.59
N VAL A 301 9.09 -7.01 2.91
CA VAL A 301 7.82 -7.27 2.23
C VAL A 301 7.84 -6.60 0.86
N THR A 302 7.47 -7.34 -0.17
CA THR A 302 7.48 -6.89 -1.56
C THR A 302 6.08 -6.63 -2.12
N ASN A 303 5.09 -7.43 -1.71
CA ASN A 303 3.68 -7.22 -2.08
C ASN A 303 2.74 -7.69 -0.98
N MET A 304 1.54 -7.14 -1.00
CA MET A 304 0.38 -7.61 -0.24
C MET A 304 -0.86 -7.58 -1.14
N ILE A 305 -1.62 -8.67 -1.17
CA ILE A 305 -2.85 -8.74 -1.94
C ILE A 305 -3.87 -9.67 -1.28
N GLY A 306 -5.10 -9.16 -1.07
CA GLY A 306 -6.16 -9.90 -0.41
C GLY A 306 -6.85 -10.89 -1.34
N VAL A 307 -7.20 -12.05 -0.82
CA VAL A 307 -8.10 -13.06 -1.40
C VAL A 307 -9.12 -13.47 -0.34
N GLU A 308 -10.09 -14.30 -0.66
CA GLU A 308 -11.13 -14.67 0.32
C GLU A 308 -10.56 -15.33 1.58
N ALA A 309 -9.58 -16.22 1.44
CA ALA A 309 -8.94 -16.95 2.54
C ALA A 309 -8.01 -16.09 3.41
N GLY A 310 -7.63 -14.88 2.97
CA GLY A 310 -6.70 -14.03 3.70
C GLY A 310 -5.95 -13.05 2.80
N VAL A 311 -4.78 -12.65 3.25
CA VAL A 311 -3.88 -11.75 2.51
C VAL A 311 -2.59 -12.49 2.17
N PHE A 312 -2.28 -12.62 0.88
CA PHE A 312 -0.95 -13.04 0.46
C PHE A 312 0.03 -11.92 0.74
N ILE A 313 1.08 -12.26 1.47
CA ILE A 313 2.20 -11.37 1.78
C ILE A 313 3.45 -12.01 1.19
N THR A 314 4.04 -11.35 0.21
CA THR A 314 5.29 -11.82 -0.37
C THR A 314 6.45 -11.00 0.16
N THR A 315 7.58 -11.66 0.27
CA THR A 315 8.86 -11.01 0.62
C THR A 315 9.85 -11.21 -0.52
N THR A 316 11.07 -10.77 -0.35
CA THR A 316 12.14 -11.00 -1.33
C THR A 316 12.52 -12.48 -1.47
N SER A 317 12.13 -13.35 -0.52
CA SER A 317 12.52 -14.77 -0.51
C SER A 317 11.37 -15.74 -0.34
N ARG A 318 10.24 -15.32 0.20
CA ARG A 318 9.15 -16.24 0.60
C ARG A 318 7.77 -15.65 0.39
N THR A 319 6.78 -16.52 0.30
CA THR A 319 5.36 -16.17 0.22
C THR A 319 4.61 -16.72 1.44
N TYR A 320 3.80 -15.86 2.05
CA TYR A 320 2.99 -16.14 3.23
C TYR A 320 1.51 -15.88 2.95
N LEU A 321 0.64 -16.58 3.71
CA LEU A 321 -0.78 -16.26 3.82
C LEU A 321 -1.08 -15.84 5.24
N LEU A 322 -1.61 -14.64 5.40
CA LEU A 322 -2.15 -14.12 6.64
C LEU A 322 -3.67 -14.29 6.60
N SER A 323 -4.17 -15.26 7.35
CA SER A 323 -5.61 -15.53 7.44
C SER A 323 -6.25 -14.76 8.60
N ASN A 324 -7.47 -14.27 8.38
CA ASN A 324 -8.30 -13.56 9.35
C ASN A 324 -7.60 -12.38 10.07
N PRO A 325 -6.90 -11.48 9.36
CA PRO A 325 -6.24 -10.33 10.01
C PRO A 325 -7.21 -9.39 10.72
N GLU A 326 -8.50 -9.48 10.44
CA GLU A 326 -9.57 -8.69 11.03
C GLU A 326 -10.03 -9.23 12.41
N THR A 327 -9.55 -10.39 12.83
CA THR A 327 -9.98 -11.06 14.06
C THR A 327 -8.82 -11.33 15.02
N ILE A 328 -9.15 -11.76 16.26
CA ILE A 328 -8.17 -12.20 17.25
C ILE A 328 -7.55 -13.54 16.85
N GLU A 329 -8.27 -14.37 16.06
CA GLU A 329 -7.84 -15.68 15.59
C GLU A 329 -7.03 -15.57 14.30
N THR A 330 -6.17 -14.60 14.22
CA THR A 330 -5.30 -14.41 13.06
C THR A 330 -4.21 -15.48 13.02
N SER A 331 -3.90 -15.98 11.83
CA SER A 331 -2.81 -16.93 11.63
C SER A 331 -1.95 -16.56 10.44
N LEU A 332 -0.62 -16.63 10.62
CA LEU A 332 0.37 -16.44 9.59
C LEU A 332 1.01 -17.77 9.21
N ARG A 333 0.90 -18.16 7.95
CA ARG A 333 1.46 -19.41 7.43
C ARG A 333 2.37 -19.13 6.25
N GLU A 334 3.57 -19.70 6.26
CA GLU A 334 4.42 -19.79 5.07
C GLU A 334 3.81 -20.79 4.09
N ILE A 335 3.65 -20.38 2.83
CA ILE A 335 3.07 -21.21 1.78
C ILE A 335 4.15 -21.74 0.86
N TYR A 336 5.13 -20.90 0.54
CA TYR A 336 6.14 -21.22 -0.44
C TYR A 336 7.44 -20.45 -0.19
N ASP A 337 8.57 -21.12 -0.41
CA ASP A 337 9.90 -20.55 -0.24
C ASP A 337 10.42 -19.81 -1.49
N VAL A 338 9.51 -19.13 -2.19
CA VAL A 338 9.82 -18.27 -3.32
C VAL A 338 9.33 -16.87 -3.04
N GLY A 339 10.21 -15.90 -3.27
CA GLY A 339 9.90 -14.49 -3.13
C GLY A 339 9.26 -13.90 -4.38
N ALA A 340 8.96 -12.61 -4.32
CA ALA A 340 8.37 -11.88 -5.42
C ALA A 340 9.08 -10.54 -5.68
N VAL A 341 9.01 -10.10 -6.92
CA VAL A 341 9.43 -8.74 -7.31
C VAL A 341 8.49 -7.74 -6.67
N ALA A 342 9.02 -6.64 -6.15
CA ALA A 342 8.23 -5.61 -5.49
C ALA A 342 7.25 -4.94 -6.47
N ASN A 343 6.04 -4.64 -5.99
CA ASN A 343 4.96 -4.00 -6.73
C ASN A 343 4.47 -4.78 -7.97
N SER A 344 4.67 -6.10 -7.98
CA SER A 344 4.22 -6.98 -9.07
C SER A 344 2.87 -7.63 -8.82
N ALA A 345 2.25 -7.44 -7.67
CA ALA A 345 0.99 -8.08 -7.34
C ALA A 345 -0.21 -7.36 -7.93
N ILE A 346 -1.10 -8.11 -8.57
CA ILE A 346 -2.33 -7.61 -9.15
C ILE A 346 -3.46 -8.65 -9.03
N ARG A 347 -4.68 -8.16 -8.88
CA ARG A 347 -5.88 -8.97 -9.04
C ARG A 347 -6.24 -9.06 -10.52
N PHE A 348 -6.39 -10.28 -11.00
CA PHE A 348 -6.93 -10.55 -12.34
C PHE A 348 -8.02 -11.62 -12.21
N LYS A 349 -9.06 -11.51 -12.98
CA LYS A 349 -10.30 -12.24 -12.74
C LYS A 349 -10.82 -12.01 -11.30
N GLU A 350 -12.02 -12.46 -11.04
CA GLU A 350 -12.68 -12.19 -9.75
C GLU A 350 -12.06 -12.97 -8.59
N ASP A 351 -11.51 -14.14 -8.89
CA ASP A 351 -11.07 -15.16 -7.93
C ASP A 351 -9.56 -15.40 -7.88
N LYS A 352 -8.77 -14.68 -8.68
CA LYS A 352 -7.33 -14.92 -8.78
C LYS A 352 -6.51 -13.64 -8.62
N VAL A 353 -5.35 -13.82 -8.03
CA VAL A 353 -4.32 -12.80 -7.91
C VAL A 353 -3.02 -13.32 -8.52
N ALA A 354 -2.16 -12.42 -8.98
CA ALA A 354 -0.89 -12.81 -9.56
C ALA A 354 0.22 -11.88 -9.12
N TRP A 355 1.44 -12.39 -9.10
CA TRP A 355 2.67 -11.63 -8.89
C TRP A 355 3.84 -12.28 -9.61
N LEU A 356 4.90 -11.53 -9.85
CA LEU A 356 6.07 -12.01 -10.57
C LEU A 356 7.12 -12.57 -9.59
N THR A 357 7.64 -13.75 -9.91
CA THR A 357 8.72 -14.43 -9.19
C THR A 357 9.89 -14.75 -10.13
N GLU A 358 10.97 -15.27 -9.59
CA GLU A 358 12.07 -15.80 -10.40
C GLU A 358 11.69 -17.02 -11.27
N TYR A 359 10.55 -17.65 -11.00
CA TYR A 359 9.99 -18.75 -11.79
C TYR A 359 8.85 -18.29 -12.71
N GLY A 360 8.81 -17.00 -13.04
CA GLY A 360 7.72 -16.41 -13.80
C GLY A 360 6.54 -16.00 -12.94
N GLN A 361 5.36 -16.01 -13.53
CA GLN A 361 4.15 -15.60 -12.86
C GLN A 361 3.70 -16.63 -11.83
N ALA A 362 3.46 -16.18 -10.62
CA ALA A 362 2.76 -16.94 -9.58
C ALA A 362 1.28 -16.53 -9.57
N ILE A 363 0.40 -17.49 -9.40
CA ILE A 363 -1.05 -17.30 -9.33
C ILE A 363 -1.54 -17.78 -7.96
N GLY A 364 -2.14 -16.88 -7.20
CA GLY A 364 -2.81 -17.18 -5.94
C GLY A 364 -4.31 -17.36 -6.14
N THR A 365 -4.90 -18.41 -5.54
CA THR A 365 -6.33 -18.68 -5.59
C THR A 365 -7.07 -18.10 -4.38
N ASN A 366 -8.38 -17.98 -4.45
CA ASN A 366 -9.22 -17.50 -3.34
C ASN A 366 -9.12 -18.35 -2.08
N GLU A 367 -8.86 -19.67 -2.23
CA GLU A 367 -8.69 -20.59 -1.10
C GLU A 367 -7.29 -20.50 -0.47
N GLY A 368 -6.42 -19.64 -0.97
CA GLY A 368 -5.05 -19.48 -0.46
C GLY A 368 -4.05 -20.49 -1.02
N GLY A 369 -4.38 -21.14 -2.14
CA GLY A 369 -3.46 -21.97 -2.93
C GLY A 369 -2.53 -21.13 -3.80
N LEU A 370 -1.42 -21.74 -4.25
CA LEU A 370 -0.42 -21.12 -5.13
C LEU A 370 -0.12 -22.02 -6.31
N GLU A 371 -0.14 -21.47 -7.50
CA GLU A 371 0.23 -22.12 -8.75
C GLU A 371 1.39 -21.37 -9.41
N LEU A 372 2.33 -22.12 -10.02
CA LEU A 372 3.46 -21.60 -10.77
C LEU A 372 3.45 -22.18 -12.19
N PRO A 373 2.58 -21.70 -13.08
CA PRO A 373 2.33 -22.33 -14.38
C PRO A 373 3.53 -22.31 -15.32
N HIS A 374 4.48 -21.42 -15.08
CA HIS A 374 5.66 -21.23 -15.95
C HIS A 374 6.97 -21.73 -15.35
N LYS A 375 6.94 -22.37 -14.16
CA LYS A 375 8.13 -22.76 -13.41
C LYS A 375 9.17 -23.53 -14.25
N ASP A 376 8.70 -24.42 -15.11
CA ASP A 376 9.57 -25.31 -15.89
C ASP A 376 9.80 -24.81 -17.34
N LYS A 377 9.09 -23.76 -17.76
CA LYS A 377 9.11 -23.25 -19.13
C LYS A 377 9.84 -21.91 -19.25
N TYR A 378 9.68 -21.01 -18.28
CA TYR A 378 10.12 -19.63 -18.42
C TYR A 378 10.81 -19.09 -17.17
N SER A 379 11.94 -18.42 -17.38
CA SER A 379 12.67 -17.71 -16.33
C SER A 379 12.83 -16.25 -16.75
N PRO A 380 12.05 -15.33 -16.17
CA PRO A 380 12.16 -13.92 -16.51
C PRO A 380 13.46 -13.32 -15.97
N VAL A 381 13.90 -12.23 -16.58
CA VAL A 381 14.89 -11.34 -15.97
C VAL A 381 14.15 -10.54 -14.89
N VAL A 382 14.49 -10.79 -13.63
CA VAL A 382 13.83 -10.11 -12.52
C VAL A 382 14.56 -8.86 -12.09
N ALA A 383 13.80 -7.81 -11.78
CA ALA A 383 14.27 -6.56 -11.22
C ALA A 383 13.83 -6.43 -9.75
N GLN A 384 14.30 -5.41 -9.07
CA GLN A 384 13.93 -5.15 -7.68
C GLN A 384 12.53 -4.55 -7.53
N GLU A 385 12.10 -3.79 -8.53
CA GLU A 385 10.81 -3.08 -8.54
C GLU A 385 10.12 -3.28 -9.88
N SER A 386 8.80 -3.32 -9.85
CA SER A 386 7.98 -3.43 -11.04
C SER A 386 6.72 -2.58 -10.93
N ALA A 387 6.03 -2.43 -12.05
CA ALA A 387 4.65 -1.97 -12.13
C ALA A 387 3.86 -2.99 -12.94
N VAL A 388 2.62 -3.23 -12.55
CA VAL A 388 1.79 -4.25 -13.16
C VAL A 388 0.42 -3.69 -13.52
N ALA A 389 -0.12 -4.14 -14.64
CA ALA A 389 -1.47 -3.79 -15.08
C ALA A 389 -2.15 -5.01 -15.71
N VAL A 390 -3.48 -5.02 -15.67
CA VAL A 390 -4.30 -5.96 -16.46
C VAL A 390 -4.85 -5.22 -17.66
N ILE A 391 -4.58 -5.74 -18.83
CA ILE A 391 -5.12 -5.23 -20.10
C ILE A 391 -6.17 -6.21 -20.60
N LYS A 392 -7.33 -5.68 -20.95
CA LYS A 392 -8.40 -6.45 -21.60
C LYS A 392 -8.40 -6.13 -23.09
N ASN A 393 -8.13 -7.12 -23.93
CA ASN A 393 -8.12 -6.98 -25.37
C ASN A 393 -8.83 -8.17 -26.01
N ASP A 394 -9.83 -7.92 -26.87
CA ASP A 394 -10.59 -8.93 -27.61
C ASP A 394 -11.08 -10.11 -26.75
N GLY A 395 -11.56 -9.82 -25.53
CA GLY A 395 -12.06 -10.84 -24.59
C GLY A 395 -10.97 -11.62 -23.85
N ALA A 396 -9.70 -11.36 -24.11
CA ALA A 396 -8.57 -11.89 -23.33
C ALA A 396 -8.12 -10.89 -22.27
N GLU A 397 -7.82 -11.38 -21.09
CA GLU A 397 -7.17 -10.62 -20.04
C GLU A 397 -5.68 -10.97 -20.00
N MET A 398 -4.84 -9.94 -20.14
CA MET A 398 -3.40 -10.06 -20.13
C MET A 398 -2.83 -9.32 -18.94
N ILE A 399 -1.90 -9.95 -18.20
CA ILE A 399 -1.13 -9.31 -17.16
C ILE A 399 0.16 -8.77 -17.78
N VAL A 400 0.31 -7.47 -17.77
CA VAL A 400 1.52 -6.78 -18.27
C VAL A 400 2.32 -6.32 -17.07
N THR A 401 3.57 -6.76 -16.98
CA THR A 401 4.50 -6.39 -15.92
C THR A 401 5.68 -5.64 -16.50
N SER A 402 5.84 -4.39 -16.09
CA SER A 402 7.00 -3.56 -16.42
C SER A 402 7.99 -3.58 -15.26
N MET A 403 9.25 -3.84 -15.53
CA MET A 403 10.29 -4.00 -14.52
C MET A 403 11.37 -2.93 -14.66
N ARG A 404 11.70 -2.30 -13.53
CA ARG A 404 12.81 -1.37 -13.45
C ARG A 404 14.05 -2.12 -12.97
N GLN A 405 15.06 -2.25 -13.84
CA GLN A 405 16.35 -2.80 -13.43
C GLN A 405 17.12 -1.80 -12.57
N PRO A 406 17.88 -2.28 -11.56
CA PRO A 406 18.79 -1.43 -10.84
C PRO A 406 19.85 -0.89 -11.81
N LEU A 407 20.13 0.42 -11.73
CA LEU A 407 21.25 1.00 -12.45
C LEU A 407 22.54 0.30 -12.00
N ARG A 408 23.06 -0.60 -12.81
CA ARG A 408 24.37 -1.16 -12.57
C ARG A 408 25.40 -0.05 -12.74
N ARG A 409 26.29 0.10 -11.77
CA ARG A 409 27.44 0.98 -11.91
C ARG A 409 28.22 0.55 -13.15
N SER A 410 28.67 1.51 -13.93
CA SER A 410 29.30 1.40 -15.26
C SER A 410 30.66 0.69 -15.32
N THR A 411 30.92 -0.22 -14.40
CA THR A 411 32.18 -0.99 -14.36
C THR A 411 32.11 -2.37 -15.01
N MET A 412 30.91 -2.81 -15.41
CA MET A 412 30.75 -4.08 -16.13
C MET A 412 31.03 -3.86 -17.62
N THR A 413 31.89 -4.63 -18.16
CA THR A 413 32.19 -4.68 -19.60
C THR A 413 31.16 -5.57 -20.30
N THR A 414 30.97 -5.40 -21.60
CA THR A 414 30.06 -6.24 -22.39
C THR A 414 30.38 -7.73 -22.32
N SER A 415 31.63 -8.08 -21.98
CA SER A 415 32.08 -9.47 -21.78
C SER A 415 31.50 -10.11 -20.50
N ASP A 416 30.95 -9.33 -19.59
CA ASP A 416 30.32 -9.85 -18.36
C ASP A 416 28.89 -10.35 -18.59
N TYR A 417 28.39 -10.20 -19.80
CA TYR A 417 27.06 -10.65 -20.18
C TYR A 417 27.15 -11.88 -21.07
N PHE A 418 26.38 -12.89 -20.73
CA PHE A 418 26.32 -14.14 -21.52
C PHE A 418 25.50 -13.99 -22.79
N ASP A 419 24.67 -12.94 -22.89
CA ASP A 419 23.69 -12.73 -23.94
C ASP A 419 23.61 -11.25 -24.32
N ALA A 420 23.56 -10.98 -25.63
CA ALA A 420 23.41 -9.63 -26.17
C ALA A 420 22.09 -8.98 -25.73
N ASP A 421 21.04 -9.78 -25.57
CA ASP A 421 19.74 -9.29 -25.14
C ASP A 421 19.75 -8.81 -23.70
N VAL A 422 20.51 -9.47 -22.83
CA VAL A 422 20.74 -9.01 -21.45
C VAL A 422 21.51 -7.70 -21.44
N VAL A 423 22.48 -7.52 -22.32
CA VAL A 423 23.22 -6.26 -22.47
C VAL A 423 22.30 -5.14 -22.93
N ALA A 424 21.46 -5.40 -23.91
CA ALA A 424 20.46 -4.44 -24.37
C ALA A 424 19.50 -4.06 -23.24
N ALA A 425 19.00 -5.04 -22.47
CA ALA A 425 18.14 -4.81 -21.30
C ALA A 425 18.77 -3.89 -20.26
N VAL A 426 20.05 -4.02 -20.01
CA VAL A 426 20.77 -3.19 -19.04
C VAL A 426 20.98 -1.76 -19.54
N LYS A 427 21.11 -1.56 -20.84
CA LYS A 427 21.26 -0.24 -21.45
C LYS A 427 19.93 0.52 -21.55
N SER A 428 18.82 -0.22 -21.62
CA SER A 428 17.50 0.39 -21.62
C SER A 428 17.21 1.03 -20.26
N THR A 429 17.00 2.32 -20.24
CA THR A 429 16.42 3.03 -19.10
C THR A 429 14.90 2.87 -19.04
N ALA A 430 14.33 2.27 -20.07
CA ALA A 430 12.93 1.94 -20.14
C ALA A 430 12.57 0.75 -19.25
N SER A 431 11.34 0.67 -18.87
CA SER A 431 10.80 -0.49 -18.19
C SER A 431 10.72 -1.65 -19.16
N GLN A 432 11.17 -2.82 -18.75
CA GLN A 432 10.88 -4.05 -19.49
C GLN A 432 9.45 -4.49 -19.23
N THR A 433 8.75 -4.79 -20.28
CA THR A 433 7.43 -5.40 -20.18
C THR A 433 7.58 -6.91 -20.35
N THR A 434 7.23 -7.67 -19.33
CA THR A 434 7.25 -9.12 -19.39
C THR A 434 5.84 -9.67 -19.28
N VAL A 435 5.27 -9.98 -20.41
CA VAL A 435 4.17 -10.93 -20.52
C VAL A 435 4.77 -12.16 -21.17
N GLY A 436 5.67 -12.80 -20.47
CA GLY A 436 6.39 -13.92 -21.05
C GLY A 436 7.35 -13.55 -22.19
N MET A 437 7.74 -12.28 -22.35
CA MET A 437 8.60 -11.84 -23.47
C MET A 437 9.50 -10.69 -23.03
N ALA A 438 10.69 -10.65 -23.58
CA ALA A 438 11.56 -9.49 -23.45
C ALA A 438 10.96 -8.32 -24.24
N ASP A 439 11.01 -7.15 -23.66
CA ASP A 439 10.67 -5.95 -24.38
C ASP A 439 11.65 -5.70 -25.51
N GLU A 440 11.11 -5.11 -26.54
CA GLU A 440 11.91 -4.59 -27.59
C GLU A 440 12.84 -3.51 -27.07
N TYR A 441 14.11 -3.72 -27.26
CA TYR A 441 15.10 -2.66 -27.10
C TYR A 441 15.05 -1.85 -28.38
N GLU A 442 14.74 -0.58 -28.29
CA GLU A 442 15.30 0.31 -29.25
C GLU A 442 16.82 0.15 -29.10
N ALA A 443 17.41 -0.62 -30.00
CA ALA A 443 18.84 -0.56 -30.19
C ALA A 443 19.13 0.91 -30.43
N ASP A 444 19.83 1.55 -29.53
CA ASP A 444 20.43 2.84 -29.81
C ASP A 444 21.20 2.67 -31.12
N THR A 445 20.62 3.13 -32.19
CA THR A 445 21.31 3.27 -33.46
C THR A 445 22.42 4.25 -33.21
N PRO A 446 23.67 3.95 -33.56
CA PRO A 446 24.83 4.75 -33.30
C PRO A 446 24.72 6.15 -33.87
#